data_ef33c1c68efbfe79cc1a145a4887ad57
#
_entry.id   ef33c1c68efbfe79cc1a145a4887ad57
#
_cell.length_a   1.000
_cell.length_b   1.000
_cell.length_c   1.000
_cell.angle_alpha   90.00
_cell.angle_beta   90.00
_cell.angle_gamma   90.00
#
_symmetry.space_group_name_H-M   'P 1'
#
loop_
_entity.id
_entity.type
_entity.pdbx_description
1 polymer ?
#
loop_
_entity_poly.entity_id
_entity_poly.type
_entity_poly.pdbx_seq_one_letter_code
_entity_poly.pdbx_strand_id
1 'polypeptide(L)'
;LESLGVKYGFGINAFTGFDRTIYMFSMPTDRPEELDKGLLILKDWLTGIEMNPDQVEREKGVILEEARGYDTGDLFYDLKVGKTRYSQRMPLGTAEEIKSMTADKLNGFYRKWYVPELATVVVIGDLKVAEMEQKIKKLFGDIPSGKLKGYKQYPLDYKESIVCQKLKDTLINRSTLELIIPKVTKVQATYGDRVQKMKERLLVAAINARFTALNMRVSLSDDWYLSDKDHLVLSVSGDNDKEIKCRVTEAVNVLKQIREQGFYEQELARLKENAVQKLSRIYAVKSSDQWCEDFTDLAISGERYVTDTLHNAWLAAQLNRVESRELQKLVSQWFAGWKKIRAAYHYNPGRAAELSEEDILVALKEGEKNPYKEYEYVAKEREEREQVEIPDFLTRKFTQAHLSVASERKIEGLEVKEICLTNGARIILKCTKDGERQITLTAFAKGGASVLPPEKYSQLEGVVGYMEMGGIEKMDYDAYNEMLSQESMAFSVTFEPYWHGWMAMAPADKATELCRLVYEKCFYPEKR
;
A
#
# COMPACT_ATOMS: atom_id res chain seq x y z
N LEU A 1 13.09 17.87 -20.09
CA LEU A 1 12.86 16.53 -19.53
C LEU A 1 12.35 15.55 -20.59
N GLU A 2 11.36 15.90 -21.42
CA GLU A 2 10.87 15.03 -22.50
C GLU A 2 12.00 14.65 -23.48
N SER A 3 12.87 15.57 -23.84
CA SER A 3 14.03 15.30 -24.70
C SER A 3 15.04 14.32 -24.08
N LEU A 4 15.01 14.15 -22.76
CA LEU A 4 15.80 13.18 -22.01
C LEU A 4 15.12 11.80 -21.89
N GLY A 5 13.94 11.62 -22.49
CA GLY A 5 13.14 10.39 -22.39
C GLY A 5 12.32 10.27 -21.10
N VAL A 6 12.23 11.34 -20.31
CA VAL A 6 11.38 11.38 -19.11
C VAL A 6 9.91 11.57 -19.54
N LYS A 7 9.07 10.59 -19.21
CA LYS A 7 7.63 10.65 -19.53
C LYS A 7 6.91 11.54 -18.54
N TYR A 8 6.19 12.55 -19.04
CA TYR A 8 5.32 13.41 -18.22
C TYR A 8 4.23 12.57 -17.52
N GLY A 9 3.97 12.85 -16.25
CA GLY A 9 2.96 12.17 -15.45
C GLY A 9 3.42 10.90 -14.74
N PHE A 10 4.20 10.02 -15.41
CA PHE A 10 4.70 8.78 -14.80
C PHE A 10 6.20 8.78 -14.51
N GLY A 11 6.97 9.56 -15.26
CA GLY A 11 8.44 9.59 -15.15
C GLY A 11 9.00 10.76 -14.34
N ILE A 12 8.16 11.70 -13.91
CA ILE A 12 8.53 12.83 -13.06
C ILE A 12 7.41 13.10 -12.06
N ASN A 13 7.77 13.25 -10.80
CA ASN A 13 6.81 13.58 -9.74
C ASN A 13 7.51 14.33 -8.62
N ALA A 14 6.72 15.04 -7.81
CA ALA A 14 7.17 15.62 -6.56
C ALA A 14 6.03 15.57 -5.55
N PHE A 15 6.36 15.35 -4.28
CA PHE A 15 5.36 15.45 -3.25
C PHE A 15 5.93 16.15 -2.00
N THR A 16 5.05 16.80 -1.25
CA THR A 16 5.39 17.52 -0.02
C THR A 16 4.62 16.93 1.15
N GLY A 17 5.36 16.52 2.19
CA GLY A 17 4.82 16.17 3.48
C GLY A 17 5.04 17.30 4.51
N PHE A 18 4.83 17.00 5.78
CA PHE A 18 5.02 17.98 6.87
C PHE A 18 6.46 18.41 7.07
N ASP A 19 7.40 17.56 6.78
CA ASP A 19 8.82 17.70 7.13
C ASP A 19 9.77 17.46 5.96
N ARG A 20 9.24 17.23 4.77
CA ARG A 20 10.03 16.92 3.58
C ARG A 20 9.32 17.29 2.30
N THR A 21 10.12 17.57 1.28
CA THR A 21 9.70 17.57 -0.13
C THR A 21 10.59 16.59 -0.88
N ILE A 22 10.02 15.72 -1.67
CA ILE A 22 10.74 14.75 -2.49
C ILE A 22 10.49 15.08 -3.95
N TYR A 23 11.58 15.20 -4.70
CA TYR A 23 11.56 15.33 -6.16
C TYR A 23 12.11 14.06 -6.75
N MET A 24 11.42 13.51 -7.73
CA MET A 24 11.83 12.26 -8.37
C MET A 24 11.61 12.31 -9.87
N PHE A 25 12.48 11.67 -10.61
CA PHE A 25 12.25 11.35 -12.01
C PHE A 25 13.06 10.11 -12.41
N SER A 26 12.52 9.39 -13.39
CA SER A 26 13.15 8.21 -14.01
C SER A 26 13.51 8.53 -15.45
N MET A 27 14.72 8.13 -15.85
CA MET A 27 15.23 8.35 -17.19
C MET A 27 16.00 7.13 -17.71
N PRO A 28 16.07 6.92 -19.04
CA PRO A 28 16.91 5.88 -19.63
C PRO A 28 18.38 6.07 -19.30
N THR A 29 19.11 4.96 -19.10
CA THR A 29 20.56 4.96 -18.81
C THR A 29 21.42 4.65 -20.03
N ASP A 30 20.82 4.39 -21.19
CA ASP A 30 21.47 4.06 -22.46
C ASP A 30 22.23 5.24 -23.09
N ARG A 31 22.01 6.47 -22.57
CA ARG A 31 22.62 7.71 -23.06
C ARG A 31 23.37 8.43 -21.95
N PRO A 32 24.67 8.17 -21.79
CA PRO A 32 25.47 8.75 -20.71
C PRO A 32 25.48 10.29 -20.64
N GLU A 33 25.39 10.95 -21.79
CA GLU A 33 25.34 12.42 -21.88
C GLU A 33 24.05 13.01 -21.28
N GLU A 34 22.95 12.28 -21.39
CA GLU A 34 21.67 12.70 -20.86
C GLU A 34 21.59 12.49 -19.36
N LEU A 35 22.29 11.47 -18.84
CA LEU A 35 22.42 11.25 -17.41
C LEU A 35 23.09 12.43 -16.71
N ASP A 36 24.11 13.04 -17.30
CA ASP A 36 24.75 14.23 -16.76
C ASP A 36 23.80 15.44 -16.73
N LYS A 37 22.93 15.58 -17.73
CA LYS A 37 21.85 16.59 -17.72
C LYS A 37 20.82 16.31 -16.63
N GLY A 38 20.46 15.04 -16.43
CA GLY A 38 19.55 14.64 -15.33
C GLY A 38 20.10 15.02 -13.96
N LEU A 39 21.38 14.75 -13.71
CA LEU A 39 22.04 15.16 -12.46
C LEU A 39 22.09 16.69 -12.30
N LEU A 40 22.28 17.43 -13.41
CA LEU A 40 22.24 18.88 -13.38
C LEU A 40 20.85 19.41 -13.00
N ILE A 41 19.77 18.78 -13.51
CA ILE A 41 18.39 19.13 -13.13
C ILE A 41 18.17 18.94 -11.63
N LEU A 42 18.66 17.83 -11.03
CA LEU A 42 18.58 17.64 -9.57
C LEU A 42 19.31 18.72 -8.81
N LYS A 43 20.48 19.16 -9.30
CA LYS A 43 21.21 20.28 -8.72
C LYS A 43 20.43 21.58 -8.83
N ASP A 44 19.85 21.87 -9.98
CA ASP A 44 19.05 23.08 -10.21
C ASP A 44 17.79 23.11 -9.37
N TRP A 45 17.15 21.95 -9.11
CA TRP A 45 16.05 21.88 -8.16
C TRP A 45 16.47 22.23 -6.72
N LEU A 46 17.71 21.95 -6.34
CA LEU A 46 18.22 22.34 -5.02
C LEU A 46 18.65 23.80 -4.94
N THR A 47 19.20 24.39 -6.02
CA THR A 47 19.91 25.68 -5.94
C THR A 47 19.48 26.72 -6.98
N GLY A 48 18.75 26.33 -8.02
CA GLY A 48 18.51 27.14 -9.21
C GLY A 48 17.05 27.36 -9.61
N ILE A 49 16.07 27.03 -8.76
CA ILE A 49 14.66 27.27 -9.07
C ILE A 49 14.39 28.78 -9.11
N GLU A 50 13.87 29.25 -10.26
CA GLU A 50 13.42 30.63 -10.45
C GLU A 50 11.92 30.74 -10.13
N MET A 51 11.57 31.60 -9.22
CA MET A 51 10.17 31.87 -8.85
C MET A 51 9.65 33.04 -9.70
N ASN A 52 9.23 32.75 -10.94
CA ASN A 52 8.62 33.76 -11.82
C ASN A 52 7.24 34.16 -11.29
N PRO A 53 6.96 35.45 -11.04
CA PRO A 53 5.70 35.92 -10.48
C PRO A 53 4.47 35.52 -11.30
N ASP A 54 4.54 35.59 -12.65
CA ASP A 54 3.41 35.24 -13.50
C ASP A 54 3.10 33.73 -13.47
N GLN A 55 4.15 32.90 -13.35
CA GLN A 55 3.97 31.46 -13.20
C GLN A 55 3.39 31.11 -11.82
N VAL A 56 3.86 31.77 -10.77
CA VAL A 56 3.31 31.61 -9.40
C VAL A 56 1.81 31.93 -9.39
N GLU A 57 1.39 33.03 -10.06
CA GLU A 57 -0.03 33.39 -10.11
C GLU A 57 -0.88 32.36 -10.88
N ARG A 58 -0.36 31.79 -11.97
CA ARG A 58 -1.06 30.73 -12.72
C ARG A 58 -1.20 29.44 -11.90
N GLU A 59 -0.13 29.05 -11.21
CA GLU A 59 -0.10 27.80 -10.45
C GLU A 59 -1.05 27.81 -9.25
N LYS A 60 -1.34 28.97 -8.68
CA LYS A 60 -2.36 29.11 -7.62
C LYS A 60 -3.72 28.52 -8.05
N GLY A 61 -4.12 28.74 -9.30
CA GLY A 61 -5.36 28.19 -9.83
C GLY A 61 -5.36 26.66 -9.86
N VAL A 62 -4.24 26.06 -10.28
CA VAL A 62 -4.06 24.61 -10.34
C VAL A 62 -4.12 24.01 -8.92
N ILE A 63 -3.37 24.59 -7.98
CA ILE A 63 -3.35 24.13 -6.59
C ILE A 63 -4.71 24.28 -5.90
N LEU A 64 -5.47 25.34 -6.20
CA LEU A 64 -6.83 25.52 -5.67
C LEU A 64 -7.83 24.49 -6.21
N GLU A 65 -7.69 24.07 -7.49
CA GLU A 65 -8.49 22.98 -8.04
C GLU A 65 -8.08 21.63 -7.43
N GLU A 66 -6.80 21.38 -7.26
CA GLU A 66 -6.29 20.20 -6.55
C GLU A 66 -6.84 20.15 -5.11
N ALA A 67 -6.81 21.27 -4.39
CA ALA A 67 -7.36 21.39 -3.04
C ALA A 67 -8.84 20.99 -2.96
N ARG A 68 -9.64 21.31 -3.98
CA ARG A 68 -11.04 20.88 -4.03
C ARG A 68 -11.20 19.37 -4.12
N GLY A 69 -10.28 18.68 -4.80
CA GLY A 69 -10.25 17.22 -4.86
C GLY A 69 -9.95 16.57 -3.50
N TYR A 70 -9.13 17.25 -2.68
CA TYR A 70 -8.81 16.79 -1.32
C TYR A 70 -9.87 17.16 -0.28
N ASP A 71 -10.74 18.13 -0.54
CA ASP A 71 -11.79 18.59 0.37
C ASP A 71 -12.94 17.57 0.55
N THR A 72 -12.91 16.45 -0.17
CA THR A 72 -13.77 15.29 0.09
C THR A 72 -13.40 14.52 1.37
N GLY A 73 -12.54 15.12 2.19
CA GLY A 73 -12.41 14.85 3.61
C GLY A 73 -11.76 13.51 3.93
N ASP A 74 -10.44 13.46 4.00
CA ASP A 74 -9.84 12.51 4.92
C ASP A 74 -10.09 12.97 6.37
N LEU A 75 -11.30 12.70 6.87
CA LEU A 75 -11.69 12.95 8.25
C LEU A 75 -10.65 12.38 9.23
N PHE A 76 -10.00 11.29 8.83
CA PHE A 76 -8.99 10.60 9.61
C PHE A 76 -7.70 11.40 9.72
N TYR A 77 -7.33 12.09 8.65
CA TYR A 77 -6.11 12.89 8.64
C TYR A 77 -6.18 14.04 9.64
N ASP A 78 -7.29 14.78 9.65
CA ASP A 78 -7.53 15.87 10.59
C ASP A 78 -7.56 15.38 12.05
N LEU A 79 -8.11 14.19 12.30
CA LEU A 79 -8.09 13.57 13.62
C LEU A 79 -6.68 13.17 14.05
N LYS A 80 -5.87 12.64 13.15
CA LYS A 80 -4.50 12.20 13.43
C LYS A 80 -3.57 13.37 13.71
N VAL A 81 -3.69 14.47 12.99
CA VAL A 81 -2.90 15.68 13.27
C VAL A 81 -3.44 16.46 14.48
N GLY A 82 -4.72 16.32 14.79
CA GLY A 82 -5.39 16.94 15.94
C GLY A 82 -5.22 18.45 16.01
N LYS A 83 -5.38 19.03 17.21
CA LYS A 83 -5.07 20.44 17.48
C LYS A 83 -3.58 20.63 17.82
N THR A 84 -2.70 20.01 17.02
CA THR A 84 -1.26 20.09 17.18
C THR A 84 -0.66 21.16 16.27
N ARG A 85 0.67 21.32 16.34
CA ARG A 85 1.40 22.18 15.40
C ARG A 85 1.19 21.75 13.94
N TYR A 86 1.00 20.46 13.69
CA TYR A 86 0.83 19.88 12.35
C TYR A 86 -0.49 20.30 11.70
N SER A 87 -1.60 20.36 12.46
CA SER A 87 -2.90 20.79 11.92
C SER A 87 -2.91 22.25 11.44
N GLN A 88 -1.98 23.06 11.95
CA GLN A 88 -1.80 24.47 11.54
C GLN A 88 -0.83 24.62 10.35
N ARG A 89 -0.32 23.54 9.83
CA ARG A 89 0.73 23.49 8.79
C ARG A 89 0.51 22.35 7.83
N MET A 90 -0.73 22.20 7.40
CA MET A 90 -1.06 21.21 6.37
C MET A 90 -0.21 21.46 5.12
N PRO A 91 0.37 20.43 4.49
CA PRO A 91 1.29 20.62 3.37
C PRO A 91 0.71 21.41 2.21
N LEU A 92 -0.57 21.20 1.92
CA LEU A 92 -1.28 21.94 0.86
C LEU A 92 -1.57 23.38 1.26
N GLY A 93 -1.73 23.67 2.55
CA GLY A 93 -2.15 24.96 3.07
C GLY A 93 -3.66 25.20 2.94
N THR A 94 -4.08 26.40 3.30
CA THR A 94 -5.47 26.86 3.15
C THR A 94 -5.63 27.63 1.85
N ALA A 95 -6.87 27.75 1.35
CA ALA A 95 -7.17 28.55 0.18
C ALA A 95 -6.74 30.02 0.33
N GLU A 96 -6.79 30.55 1.54
CA GLU A 96 -6.34 31.92 1.85
C GLU A 96 -4.82 32.04 1.77
N GLU A 97 -4.09 31.08 2.32
CA GLU A 97 -2.63 31.01 2.23
C GLU A 97 -2.18 30.88 0.78
N ILE A 98 -2.79 29.98 -0.01
CA ILE A 98 -2.48 29.81 -1.43
C ILE A 98 -2.70 31.12 -2.20
N LYS A 99 -3.85 31.79 -2.04
CA LYS A 99 -4.14 33.07 -2.68
C LYS A 99 -3.17 34.18 -2.28
N SER A 100 -2.70 34.17 -1.03
CA SER A 100 -1.77 35.17 -0.49
C SER A 100 -0.29 34.90 -0.80
N MET A 101 0.02 33.75 -1.44
CA MET A 101 1.38 33.38 -1.75
C MET A 101 1.96 34.32 -2.82
N THR A 102 3.22 34.67 -2.69
CA THR A 102 3.96 35.49 -3.67
C THR A 102 5.30 34.83 -4.01
N ALA A 103 5.85 35.21 -5.16
CA ALA A 103 7.19 34.75 -5.56
C ALA A 103 8.26 35.06 -4.49
N ASP A 104 8.17 36.22 -3.82
CA ASP A 104 9.11 36.59 -2.76
C ASP A 104 8.99 35.68 -1.53
N LYS A 105 7.77 35.34 -1.12
CA LYS A 105 7.56 34.39 -0.02
C LYS A 105 8.11 33.01 -0.34
N LEU A 106 7.86 32.51 -1.56
CA LEU A 106 8.41 31.24 -2.04
C LEU A 106 9.95 31.28 -2.11
N ASN A 107 10.53 32.34 -2.66
CA ASN A 107 11.98 32.53 -2.68
C ASN A 107 12.57 32.56 -1.27
N GLY A 108 11.91 33.24 -0.32
CA GLY A 108 12.35 33.28 1.08
C GLY A 108 12.36 31.88 1.71
N PHE A 109 11.33 31.09 1.45
CA PHE A 109 11.27 29.70 1.91
C PHE A 109 12.33 28.83 1.25
N TYR A 110 12.45 28.90 -0.09
CA TYR A 110 13.39 28.13 -0.87
C TYR A 110 14.84 28.37 -0.41
N ARG A 111 15.29 29.63 -0.36
CA ARG A 111 16.65 29.99 0.10
C ARG A 111 16.95 29.56 1.53
N LYS A 112 15.95 29.45 2.38
CA LYS A 112 16.11 29.04 3.77
C LYS A 112 16.25 27.54 3.93
N TRP A 113 15.46 26.77 3.19
CA TRP A 113 15.30 25.33 3.46
C TRP A 113 15.99 24.43 2.40
N TYR A 114 16.20 24.92 1.19
CA TYR A 114 16.88 24.18 0.12
C TYR A 114 18.39 24.40 0.20
N VAL A 115 18.99 23.70 1.15
CA VAL A 115 20.42 23.80 1.45
C VAL A 115 21.03 22.40 1.54
N PRO A 116 22.32 22.23 1.20
CA PRO A 116 22.95 20.91 1.11
C PRO A 116 22.88 20.11 2.41
N GLU A 117 22.90 20.77 3.58
CA GLU A 117 22.83 20.10 4.88
C GLU A 117 21.49 19.38 5.12
N LEU A 118 20.43 19.77 4.43
CA LEU A 118 19.09 19.17 4.52
C LEU A 118 18.73 18.36 3.29
N ALA A 119 19.62 18.24 2.32
CA ALA A 119 19.37 17.52 1.08
C ALA A 119 19.98 16.12 1.10
N THR A 120 19.26 15.16 0.56
CA THR A 120 19.76 13.82 0.27
C THR A 120 19.51 13.51 -1.20
N VAL A 121 20.51 13.02 -1.90
CA VAL A 121 20.41 12.59 -3.31
C VAL A 121 20.50 11.08 -3.34
N VAL A 122 19.48 10.43 -3.91
CA VAL A 122 19.41 8.99 -4.14
C VAL A 122 19.41 8.75 -5.64
N VAL A 123 20.32 7.92 -6.14
CA VAL A 123 20.42 7.56 -7.56
C VAL A 123 20.51 6.04 -7.66
N ILE A 124 19.56 5.43 -8.34
CA ILE A 124 19.47 3.98 -8.52
C ILE A 124 19.32 3.67 -10.01
N GLY A 125 20.00 2.66 -10.50
CA GLY A 125 19.89 2.22 -11.87
C GLY A 125 21.05 1.33 -12.32
N ASP A 126 21.05 0.99 -13.60
CA ASP A 126 22.17 0.31 -14.25
C ASP A 126 23.31 1.31 -14.49
N LEU A 127 24.18 1.45 -13.49
CA LEU A 127 25.25 2.44 -13.46
C LEU A 127 26.46 1.95 -12.66
N LYS A 128 27.61 2.55 -12.94
CA LYS A 128 28.83 2.29 -12.17
C LYS A 128 28.88 3.21 -10.96
N VAL A 129 28.70 2.64 -9.77
CA VAL A 129 28.60 3.38 -8.49
C VAL A 129 29.75 4.36 -8.29
N ALA A 130 31.02 3.95 -8.51
CA ALA A 130 32.18 4.81 -8.30
C ALA A 130 32.20 6.04 -9.24
N GLU A 131 31.80 5.88 -10.50
CA GLU A 131 31.71 6.96 -11.47
C GLU A 131 30.59 7.93 -11.09
N MET A 132 29.42 7.38 -10.68
CA MET A 132 28.27 8.16 -10.25
C MET A 132 28.58 8.97 -8.98
N GLU A 133 29.23 8.35 -8.00
CA GLU A 133 29.67 9.04 -6.78
C GLU A 133 30.57 10.22 -7.08
N GLN A 134 31.54 10.06 -8.01
CA GLN A 134 32.41 11.16 -8.42
C GLN A 134 31.64 12.29 -9.10
N LYS A 135 30.65 11.96 -9.97
CA LYS A 135 29.80 12.96 -10.63
C LYS A 135 28.98 13.74 -9.62
N ILE A 136 28.34 13.04 -8.66
CA ILE A 136 27.57 13.68 -7.59
C ILE A 136 28.47 14.59 -6.74
N LYS A 137 29.61 14.11 -6.29
CA LYS A 137 30.58 14.92 -5.52
C LYS A 137 31.00 16.16 -6.27
N LYS A 138 31.28 16.06 -7.57
CA LYS A 138 31.68 17.20 -8.41
C LYS A 138 30.54 18.21 -8.58
N LEU A 139 29.31 17.76 -8.73
CA LEU A 139 28.15 18.63 -8.97
C LEU A 139 27.63 19.31 -7.69
N PHE A 140 27.62 18.62 -6.59
CA PHE A 140 27.02 19.11 -5.34
C PHE A 140 28.03 19.56 -4.30
N GLY A 141 29.32 19.16 -4.42
CA GLY A 141 30.32 19.44 -3.42
C GLY A 141 30.66 20.91 -3.25
N ASP A 142 30.51 21.74 -4.28
CA ASP A 142 30.79 23.17 -4.26
C ASP A 142 29.60 24.04 -3.83
N ILE A 143 28.45 23.43 -3.51
CA ILE A 143 27.27 24.18 -3.05
C ILE A 143 27.55 24.73 -1.65
N PRO A 144 27.44 26.07 -1.44
CA PRO A 144 27.71 26.66 -0.14
C PRO A 144 26.75 26.17 0.94
N SER A 145 27.30 25.89 2.13
CA SER A 145 26.52 25.55 3.31
C SER A 145 25.56 26.68 3.70
N GLY A 146 24.29 26.34 3.97
CA GLY A 146 23.29 27.26 4.48
C GLY A 146 23.43 27.58 5.98
N LYS A 147 24.38 26.93 6.67
CA LYS A 147 24.66 27.08 8.11
C LYS A 147 23.48 26.68 9.00
N LEU A 148 22.56 25.87 8.50
CA LEU A 148 21.46 25.32 9.31
C LEU A 148 22.00 24.23 10.24
N LYS A 149 21.64 24.31 11.53
CA LYS A 149 22.04 23.33 12.55
C LYS A 149 21.15 22.08 12.57
N GLY A 150 20.51 21.77 11.46
CA GLY A 150 19.61 20.62 11.33
C GLY A 150 18.14 20.98 11.51
N TYR A 151 17.33 19.97 11.37
CA TYR A 151 15.88 20.02 11.42
C TYR A 151 15.41 19.69 12.84
N LYS A 152 14.44 20.46 13.35
CA LYS A 152 13.80 20.16 14.65
C LYS A 152 12.49 19.42 14.41
N GLN A 153 12.45 18.17 14.79
CA GLN A 153 11.22 17.42 14.86
C GLN A 153 10.36 17.87 16.04
N TYR A 154 9.06 18.03 15.82
CA TYR A 154 8.11 18.37 16.86
C TYR A 154 7.26 17.15 17.19
N PRO A 155 7.06 16.83 18.50
CA PRO A 155 6.23 15.70 18.87
C PRO A 155 4.77 15.95 18.53
N LEU A 156 4.05 14.88 18.24
CA LEU A 156 2.61 14.89 18.08
C LEU A 156 1.96 14.83 19.49
N ASP A 157 1.68 16.00 20.08
CA ASP A 157 1.18 16.11 21.44
C ASP A 157 -0.34 16.34 21.46
N TYR A 158 -1.08 15.26 21.70
CA TYR A 158 -2.53 15.30 21.89
C TYR A 158 -2.87 15.74 23.33
N LYS A 159 -3.64 16.81 23.49
CA LYS A 159 -4.05 17.34 24.80
C LYS A 159 -5.32 16.68 25.31
N GLU A 160 -6.29 16.51 24.43
CA GLU A 160 -7.59 15.94 24.79
C GLU A 160 -7.50 14.41 24.97
N SER A 161 -8.28 13.87 25.94
CA SER A 161 -8.33 12.44 26.20
C SER A 161 -9.03 11.66 25.07
N ILE A 162 -10.07 12.24 24.50
CA ILE A 162 -10.78 11.73 23.34
C ILE A 162 -11.25 12.90 22.47
N VAL A 163 -11.28 12.71 21.17
CA VAL A 163 -11.94 13.60 20.19
C VAL A 163 -12.69 12.71 19.22
N CYS A 164 -13.94 13.03 18.95
CA CYS A 164 -14.77 12.30 17.98
C CYS A 164 -15.20 13.22 16.84
N GLN A 165 -14.83 12.88 15.63
CA GLN A 165 -15.38 13.48 14.41
C GLN A 165 -16.41 12.56 13.79
N LYS A 166 -17.42 13.16 13.15
CA LYS A 166 -18.60 12.44 12.65
C LYS A 166 -18.87 12.83 11.21
N LEU A 167 -19.06 11.81 10.38
CA LEU A 167 -19.47 11.96 8.99
C LEU A 167 -20.85 11.33 8.80
N LYS A 168 -21.82 12.16 8.37
CA LYS A 168 -23.17 11.70 8.01
C LYS A 168 -23.19 11.34 6.53
N ASP A 169 -23.62 10.12 6.23
CA ASP A 169 -23.72 9.65 4.87
C ASP A 169 -24.95 8.75 4.72
N THR A 170 -25.92 9.18 3.93
CA THR A 170 -27.17 8.44 3.72
C THR A 170 -27.02 7.27 2.73
N LEU A 171 -25.90 7.20 2.01
CA LEU A 171 -25.65 6.19 0.98
C LEU A 171 -25.02 4.91 1.55
N ILE A 172 -24.38 4.98 2.70
CA ILE A 172 -23.76 3.81 3.30
C ILE A 172 -24.80 2.88 3.93
N ASN A 173 -24.57 1.57 3.77
CA ASN A 173 -25.44 0.55 4.36
C ASN A 173 -25.07 0.19 5.79
N ARG A 174 -23.84 0.49 6.23
CA ARG A 174 -23.31 0.21 7.56
C ARG A 174 -22.58 1.40 8.10
N SER A 175 -22.68 1.57 9.41
CA SER A 175 -21.87 2.56 10.14
C SER A 175 -20.54 1.95 10.55
N THR A 176 -19.51 2.77 10.58
CA THR A 176 -18.15 2.37 11.00
C THR A 176 -17.63 3.37 12.03
N LEU A 177 -17.14 2.87 13.14
CA LEU A 177 -16.40 3.62 14.14
C LEU A 177 -14.93 3.18 14.09
N GLU A 178 -14.05 4.12 13.86
CA GLU A 178 -12.60 3.89 13.95
C GLU A 178 -12.04 4.59 15.18
N LEU A 179 -11.40 3.81 16.03
CA LEU A 179 -10.69 4.29 17.19
C LEU A 179 -9.20 4.32 16.87
N ILE A 180 -8.67 5.51 16.71
CA ILE A 180 -7.26 5.79 16.39
C ILE A 180 -6.51 5.96 17.70
N ILE A 181 -5.57 5.06 17.97
CA ILE A 181 -4.83 4.96 19.23
C ILE A 181 -3.37 5.34 18.95
N PRO A 182 -2.88 6.48 19.45
CA PRO A 182 -1.50 6.89 19.22
C PRO A 182 -0.53 5.99 20.00
N LYS A 183 0.49 5.52 19.33
CA LYS A 183 1.57 4.69 19.86
C LYS A 183 2.90 5.39 19.64
N VAL A 184 3.74 5.49 20.67
CA VAL A 184 5.10 6.02 20.51
C VAL A 184 5.91 5.05 19.66
N THR A 185 6.50 5.56 18.60
CA THR A 185 7.37 4.78 17.72
C THR A 185 8.83 5.19 17.84
N LYS A 186 9.70 4.30 17.43
CA LYS A 186 11.14 4.53 17.36
C LYS A 186 11.65 4.17 15.98
N VAL A 187 12.65 4.92 15.54
CA VAL A 187 13.41 4.57 14.33
C VAL A 187 14.01 3.18 14.47
N GLN A 188 13.89 2.34 13.45
CA GLN A 188 14.44 0.98 13.45
C GLN A 188 15.96 1.02 13.15
N ALA A 189 16.71 1.66 14.07
CA ALA A 189 18.14 1.83 13.93
C ALA A 189 18.96 0.58 14.27
N THR A 190 18.37 -0.33 15.04
CA THR A 190 19.04 -1.56 15.52
C THR A 190 18.26 -2.81 15.12
N TYR A 191 18.94 -3.95 15.17
CA TYR A 191 18.28 -5.25 15.01
C TYR A 191 17.19 -5.49 16.08
N GLY A 192 17.40 -5.00 17.31
CA GLY A 192 16.41 -5.07 18.38
C GLY A 192 15.12 -4.31 18.02
N ASP A 193 15.23 -3.13 17.43
CA ASP A 193 14.06 -2.34 17.01
C ASP A 193 13.28 -3.07 15.91
N ARG A 194 13.98 -3.74 14.98
CA ARG A 194 13.34 -4.55 13.92
C ARG A 194 12.60 -5.76 14.48
N VAL A 195 13.19 -6.45 15.47
CA VAL A 195 12.50 -7.54 16.18
C VAL A 195 11.27 -7.01 16.90
N GLN A 196 11.37 -5.84 17.50
CA GLN A 196 10.23 -5.21 18.17
C GLN A 196 9.10 -4.90 17.17
N LYS A 197 9.39 -4.30 16.02
CA LYS A 197 8.38 -4.03 14.98
C LYS A 197 7.78 -5.32 14.41
N MET A 198 8.58 -6.37 14.27
CA MET A 198 8.09 -7.70 13.87
C MET A 198 7.10 -8.28 14.90
N LYS A 199 7.41 -8.17 16.22
CA LYS A 199 6.49 -8.59 17.29
C LYS A 199 5.18 -7.79 17.24
N GLU A 200 5.25 -6.50 16.97
CA GLU A 200 4.08 -5.63 16.80
C GLU A 200 3.19 -6.09 15.66
N ARG A 201 3.78 -6.38 14.50
CA ARG A 201 3.05 -6.91 13.33
C ARG A 201 2.43 -8.29 13.62
N LEU A 202 3.17 -9.17 14.30
CA LEU A 202 2.65 -10.47 14.73
C LEU A 202 1.47 -10.29 15.68
N LEU A 203 1.55 -9.35 16.62
CA LEU A 203 0.47 -9.07 17.57
C LEU A 203 -0.78 -8.56 16.86
N VAL A 204 -0.67 -7.64 15.92
CA VAL A 204 -1.80 -7.16 15.11
C VAL A 204 -2.46 -8.34 14.37
N ALA A 205 -1.66 -9.21 13.75
CA ALA A 205 -2.17 -10.40 13.08
C ALA A 205 -2.87 -11.37 14.04
N ALA A 206 -2.31 -11.55 15.25
CA ALA A 206 -2.87 -12.44 16.26
C ALA A 206 -4.21 -11.92 16.82
N ILE A 207 -4.32 -10.61 17.09
CA ILE A 207 -5.56 -9.98 17.52
C ILE A 207 -6.63 -10.13 16.45
N ASN A 208 -6.30 -9.85 15.17
CA ASN A 208 -7.25 -10.01 14.07
C ASN A 208 -7.69 -11.46 13.86
N ALA A 209 -6.78 -12.41 14.00
CA ALA A 209 -7.14 -13.83 13.93
C ALA A 209 -8.16 -14.20 15.04
N ARG A 210 -8.02 -13.64 16.25
CA ARG A 210 -8.96 -13.82 17.35
C ARG A 210 -10.32 -13.20 17.08
N PHE A 211 -10.37 -11.95 16.55
CA PHE A 211 -11.60 -11.30 16.13
C PHE A 211 -12.33 -12.10 15.03
N THR A 212 -11.57 -12.61 14.07
CA THR A 212 -12.13 -13.46 12.99
C THR A 212 -12.67 -14.77 13.52
N ALA A 213 -11.95 -15.45 14.42
CA ALA A 213 -12.42 -16.70 15.04
C ALA A 213 -13.72 -16.53 15.84
N LEU A 214 -13.94 -15.33 16.38
CA LEU A 214 -15.16 -14.96 17.11
C LEU A 214 -16.26 -14.35 16.21
N ASN A 215 -16.09 -14.37 14.88
CA ASN A 215 -16.99 -13.76 13.89
C ASN A 215 -17.31 -12.29 14.18
N MET A 216 -16.35 -11.57 14.73
CA MET A 216 -16.50 -10.14 15.03
C MET A 216 -16.25 -9.31 13.76
N ARG A 217 -17.10 -8.29 13.54
CA ARG A 217 -16.84 -7.26 12.52
C ARG A 217 -15.98 -6.15 13.09
N VAL A 218 -14.81 -6.56 13.54
CA VAL A 218 -13.80 -5.71 14.17
C VAL A 218 -12.44 -6.06 13.56
N SER A 219 -11.64 -5.07 13.29
CA SER A 219 -10.27 -5.25 12.82
C SER A 219 -9.34 -4.25 13.49
N LEU A 220 -8.08 -4.65 13.66
CA LEU A 220 -6.98 -3.81 14.11
C LEU A 220 -5.97 -3.66 12.98
N SER A 221 -5.58 -2.45 12.67
CA SER A 221 -4.52 -2.16 11.71
C SER A 221 -3.44 -1.29 12.35
N ASP A 222 -2.21 -1.45 11.87
CA ASP A 222 -1.10 -0.53 12.12
C ASP A 222 -1.19 0.50 10.99
N ASP A 223 -1.41 1.74 11.35
CA ASP A 223 -1.63 2.82 10.40
C ASP A 223 -0.46 3.82 10.48
N TRP A 224 -0.61 4.86 9.84
CA TRP A 224 0.20 5.98 9.52
C TRP A 224 1.11 6.54 10.63
N TYR A 225 2.39 6.73 10.28
CA TYR A 225 3.41 7.37 11.10
C TYR A 225 3.46 8.89 10.87
N LEU A 226 3.43 9.66 11.94
CA LEU A 226 3.75 11.07 11.90
C LEU A 226 4.62 11.44 13.09
N SER A 227 5.78 12.04 12.81
CA SER A 227 6.71 12.53 13.83
C SER A 227 7.21 11.41 14.77
N ASP A 228 6.70 11.37 16.00
CA ASP A 228 7.09 10.43 17.05
C ASP A 228 6.01 9.39 17.38
N LYS A 229 4.95 9.31 16.57
CA LYS A 229 3.82 8.41 16.78
C LYS A 229 3.52 7.56 15.55
N ASP A 230 3.30 6.28 15.80
CA ASP A 230 2.46 5.42 14.98
C ASP A 230 1.04 5.45 15.51
N HIS A 231 0.09 5.03 14.70
CA HIS A 231 -1.30 4.91 15.10
C HIS A 231 -1.79 3.49 14.87
N LEU A 232 -2.48 2.95 15.88
CA LEU A 232 -3.28 1.76 15.72
C LEU A 232 -4.71 2.19 15.44
N VAL A 233 -5.38 1.55 14.49
CA VAL A 233 -6.78 1.80 14.18
C VAL A 233 -7.59 0.56 14.50
N LEU A 234 -8.46 0.67 15.49
CA LEU A 234 -9.46 -0.34 15.79
C LEU A 234 -10.75 0.05 15.06
N SER A 235 -11.03 -0.62 13.96
CA SER A 235 -12.23 -0.40 13.14
C SER A 235 -13.35 -1.33 13.59
N VAL A 236 -14.52 -0.76 13.87
CA VAL A 236 -15.72 -1.46 14.32
C VAL A 236 -16.87 -1.13 13.38
N SER A 237 -17.46 -2.13 12.73
CA SER A 237 -18.60 -1.94 11.81
C SER A 237 -19.88 -2.55 12.38
N GLY A 238 -21.00 -1.85 12.20
CA GLY A 238 -22.32 -2.30 12.65
C GLY A 238 -23.45 -1.65 11.88
N ASP A 239 -24.64 -2.24 11.98
CA ASP A 239 -25.83 -1.78 11.25
C ASP A 239 -26.50 -0.57 11.95
N ASN A 240 -26.20 -0.37 13.25
CA ASN A 240 -26.70 0.75 14.06
C ASN A 240 -25.72 1.07 15.21
N ASP A 241 -25.98 2.19 15.92
CA ASP A 241 -25.15 2.67 17.04
C ASP A 241 -25.09 1.71 18.23
N LYS A 242 -26.17 0.98 18.52
CA LYS A 242 -26.20 0.01 19.63
C LYS A 242 -25.28 -1.16 19.34
N GLU A 243 -25.29 -1.65 18.10
CA GLU A 243 -24.40 -2.71 17.65
C GLU A 243 -22.95 -2.27 17.68
N ILE A 244 -22.63 -1.05 17.24
CA ILE A 244 -21.29 -0.47 17.32
C ILE A 244 -20.81 -0.44 18.79
N LYS A 245 -21.63 0.08 19.72
CA LYS A 245 -21.28 0.14 21.15
C LYS A 245 -21.02 -1.26 21.73
N CYS A 246 -21.91 -2.22 21.42
CA CYS A 246 -21.76 -3.61 21.86
C CYS A 246 -20.44 -4.20 21.36
N ARG A 247 -20.11 -4.04 20.08
CA ARG A 247 -18.88 -4.57 19.48
C ARG A 247 -17.61 -3.88 20.00
N VAL A 248 -17.65 -2.58 20.31
CA VAL A 248 -16.55 -1.91 21.01
C VAL A 248 -16.32 -2.57 22.38
N THR A 249 -17.39 -2.77 23.14
CA THR A 249 -17.33 -3.45 24.45
C THR A 249 -16.76 -4.85 24.32
N GLU A 250 -17.22 -5.63 23.35
CA GLU A 250 -16.72 -6.98 23.08
C GLU A 250 -15.25 -6.98 22.64
N ALA A 251 -14.85 -6.07 21.75
CA ALA A 251 -13.47 -5.96 21.29
C ALA A 251 -12.51 -5.65 22.45
N VAL A 252 -12.87 -4.70 23.32
CA VAL A 252 -12.09 -4.39 24.53
C VAL A 252 -12.02 -5.58 25.45
N ASN A 253 -13.10 -6.32 25.58
CA ASN A 253 -13.15 -7.53 26.42
C ASN A 253 -12.22 -8.64 25.89
N VAL A 254 -12.15 -8.83 24.57
CA VAL A 254 -11.18 -9.74 23.92
C VAL A 254 -9.74 -9.26 24.15
N LEU A 255 -9.47 -7.97 24.00
CA LEU A 255 -8.13 -7.42 24.26
C LEU A 255 -7.73 -7.58 25.74
N LYS A 256 -8.68 -7.43 26.68
CA LYS A 256 -8.47 -7.72 28.09
C LYS A 256 -8.14 -9.19 28.32
N GLN A 257 -8.88 -10.09 27.69
CA GLN A 257 -8.60 -11.53 27.76
C GLN A 257 -7.18 -11.85 27.27
N ILE A 258 -6.79 -11.33 26.11
CA ILE A 258 -5.43 -11.51 25.58
C ILE A 258 -4.38 -10.96 26.57
N ARG A 259 -4.65 -9.83 27.18
CA ARG A 259 -3.75 -9.23 28.18
C ARG A 259 -3.57 -10.11 29.41
N GLU A 260 -4.61 -10.78 29.86
CA GLU A 260 -4.60 -11.59 31.09
C GLU A 260 -4.20 -13.05 30.84
N GLN A 261 -4.69 -13.66 29.76
CA GLN A 261 -4.45 -15.08 29.45
C GLN A 261 -3.39 -15.31 28.34
N GLY A 262 -3.18 -14.32 27.45
CA GLY A 262 -2.29 -14.45 26.31
C GLY A 262 -2.89 -15.20 25.13
N PHE A 263 -2.00 -15.80 24.33
CA PHE A 263 -2.33 -16.63 23.18
C PHE A 263 -1.99 -18.08 23.47
N TYR A 264 -2.79 -19.00 22.95
CA TYR A 264 -2.46 -20.42 22.99
C TYR A 264 -1.22 -20.71 22.14
N GLU A 265 -0.44 -21.69 22.56
CA GLU A 265 0.81 -22.03 21.86
C GLU A 265 0.57 -22.43 20.40
N GLN A 266 -0.46 -23.23 20.15
CA GLN A 266 -0.85 -23.66 18.80
C GLN A 266 -1.35 -22.51 17.92
N GLU A 267 -2.12 -21.56 18.50
CA GLU A 267 -2.57 -20.34 17.81
C GLU A 267 -1.37 -19.51 17.37
N LEU A 268 -0.42 -19.31 18.27
CA LEU A 268 0.78 -18.52 18.00
C LEU A 268 1.71 -19.21 17.00
N ALA A 269 1.87 -20.54 17.08
CA ALA A 269 2.69 -21.31 16.16
C ALA A 269 2.22 -21.17 14.71
N ARG A 270 0.90 -21.27 14.46
CA ARG A 270 0.30 -21.08 13.14
C ARG A 270 0.55 -19.68 12.58
N LEU A 271 0.41 -18.65 13.41
CA LEU A 271 0.65 -17.26 12.99
C LEU A 271 2.12 -17.00 12.64
N LYS A 272 3.04 -17.58 13.42
CA LYS A 272 4.47 -17.52 13.13
C LYS A 272 4.81 -18.22 11.81
N GLU A 273 4.26 -19.41 11.57
CA GLU A 273 4.44 -20.13 10.30
C GLU A 273 4.01 -19.28 9.10
N ASN A 274 2.81 -18.70 9.16
CA ASN A 274 2.29 -17.81 8.12
C ASN A 274 3.19 -16.57 7.91
N ALA A 275 3.70 -15.99 8.99
CA ALA A 275 4.59 -14.83 8.92
C ALA A 275 5.96 -15.20 8.32
N VAL A 276 6.51 -16.37 8.66
CA VAL A 276 7.76 -16.91 8.07
C VAL A 276 7.59 -17.17 6.58
N GLN A 277 6.46 -17.76 6.18
CA GLN A 277 6.15 -17.98 4.75
C GLN A 277 6.07 -16.66 3.96
N LYS A 278 5.47 -15.62 4.56
CA LYS A 278 5.46 -14.29 3.94
C LYS A 278 6.86 -13.72 3.77
N LEU A 279 7.72 -13.84 4.77
CA LEU A 279 9.11 -13.39 4.69
C LEU A 279 9.90 -14.11 3.58
N SER A 280 9.64 -15.39 3.34
CA SER A 280 10.31 -16.17 2.29
C SER A 280 9.86 -15.80 0.86
N ARG A 281 8.68 -15.18 0.71
CA ARG A 281 8.11 -14.76 -0.59
C ARG A 281 8.56 -13.36 -1.04
N ILE A 282 9.23 -12.58 -0.19
CA ILE A 282 9.67 -11.20 -0.48
C ILE A 282 10.97 -11.17 -1.32
N TYR A 283 11.21 -12.15 -2.16
CA TYR A 283 12.36 -12.18 -3.08
C TYR A 283 12.00 -11.73 -4.51
N ALA A 284 10.95 -10.92 -4.66
CA ALA A 284 10.67 -10.30 -5.94
C ALA A 284 11.85 -9.39 -6.33
N VAL A 285 12.32 -9.53 -7.54
CA VAL A 285 13.32 -8.61 -8.10
C VAL A 285 12.68 -7.23 -8.14
N LYS A 286 13.21 -6.31 -7.34
CA LYS A 286 12.72 -4.94 -7.29
C LYS A 286 13.20 -4.17 -8.51
N SER A 287 12.32 -3.38 -9.11
CA SER A 287 12.70 -2.41 -10.14
C SER A 287 13.61 -1.31 -9.57
N SER A 288 14.27 -0.55 -10.45
CA SER A 288 15.08 0.60 -10.03
C SER A 288 14.23 1.62 -9.26
N ASP A 289 12.97 1.82 -9.65
CA ASP A 289 12.04 2.74 -8.97
C ASP A 289 11.72 2.26 -7.55
N GLN A 290 11.42 0.96 -7.38
CA GLN A 290 11.17 0.38 -6.04
C GLN A 290 12.41 0.47 -5.15
N TRP A 291 13.61 0.23 -5.69
CA TRP A 291 14.83 0.44 -4.94
C TRP A 291 15.06 1.91 -4.57
N CYS A 292 14.72 2.84 -5.47
CA CYS A 292 14.83 4.27 -5.21
C CYS A 292 13.89 4.71 -4.09
N GLU A 293 12.65 4.22 -4.07
CA GLU A 293 11.69 4.44 -2.98
C GLU A 293 12.22 3.89 -1.66
N ASP A 294 12.67 2.63 -1.62
CA ASP A 294 13.21 2.02 -0.41
C ASP A 294 14.39 2.80 0.18
N PHE A 295 15.36 3.21 -0.66
CA PHE A 295 16.51 3.97 -0.19
C PHE A 295 16.15 5.41 0.20
N THR A 296 15.15 5.99 -0.43
CA THR A 296 14.60 7.29 -0.04
C THR A 296 13.94 7.20 1.34
N ASP A 297 13.14 6.17 1.58
CA ASP A 297 12.51 5.93 2.87
C ASP A 297 13.54 5.66 3.98
N LEU A 298 14.59 4.90 3.68
CA LEU A 298 15.71 4.68 4.60
C LEU A 298 16.43 6.00 4.96
N ALA A 299 16.65 6.85 3.96
CA ALA A 299 17.29 8.16 4.18
C ALA A 299 16.42 9.09 5.03
N ILE A 300 15.09 9.05 4.84
CA ILE A 300 14.11 9.84 5.59
C ILE A 300 13.96 9.32 7.02
N SER A 301 13.80 8.01 7.18
CA SER A 301 13.57 7.39 8.49
C SER A 301 14.84 7.35 9.35
N GLY A 302 16.01 7.44 8.74
CA GLY A 302 17.31 7.21 9.40
C GLY A 302 17.55 5.73 9.73
N GLU A 303 16.77 4.83 9.14
CA GLU A 303 16.97 3.39 9.28
C GLU A 303 18.22 2.92 8.53
N ARG A 304 18.79 1.81 8.97
CA ARG A 304 19.95 1.21 8.31
C ARG A 304 19.50 0.18 7.28
N TYR A 305 20.10 0.24 6.10
CA TYR A 305 19.90 -0.81 5.11
C TYR A 305 20.49 -2.14 5.58
N VAL A 306 19.75 -3.22 5.34
CA VAL A 306 20.20 -4.60 5.53
C VAL A 306 19.72 -5.42 4.33
N THR A 307 20.58 -6.28 3.78
CA THR A 307 20.24 -7.13 2.63
C THR A 307 19.06 -8.04 2.95
N ASP A 308 18.07 -8.08 2.09
CA ASP A 308 16.80 -8.78 2.32
C ASP A 308 16.98 -10.26 2.66
N THR A 309 17.88 -10.96 1.97
CA THR A 309 18.11 -12.40 2.15
C THR A 309 18.54 -12.77 3.56
N LEU A 310 19.62 -12.15 4.05
CA LEU A 310 20.13 -12.41 5.40
C LEU A 310 19.18 -11.90 6.47
N HIS A 311 18.55 -10.76 6.19
CA HIS A 311 17.61 -10.13 7.10
C HIS A 311 16.37 -10.99 7.30
N ASN A 312 15.75 -11.49 6.24
CA ASN A 312 14.53 -12.29 6.32
C ASN A 312 14.78 -13.65 7.01
N ALA A 313 15.89 -14.31 6.71
CA ALA A 313 16.27 -15.55 7.39
C ALA A 313 16.49 -15.32 8.90
N TRP A 314 17.16 -14.23 9.25
CA TRP A 314 17.37 -13.87 10.64
C TRP A 314 16.05 -13.48 11.34
N LEU A 315 15.19 -12.68 10.70
CA LEU A 315 13.88 -12.33 11.26
C LEU A 315 13.01 -13.57 11.47
N ALA A 316 12.99 -14.50 10.54
CA ALA A 316 12.27 -15.76 10.67
C ALA A 316 12.74 -16.56 11.89
N ALA A 317 14.05 -16.60 12.12
CA ALA A 317 14.61 -17.25 13.31
C ALA A 317 14.21 -16.55 14.62
N GLN A 318 14.15 -15.21 14.62
CA GLN A 318 13.69 -14.45 15.80
C GLN A 318 12.19 -14.62 16.02
N LEU A 319 11.39 -14.65 14.95
CA LEU A 319 9.95 -14.83 15.01
C LEU A 319 9.56 -16.12 15.73
N ASN A 320 10.27 -17.22 15.46
CA ASN A 320 10.04 -18.50 16.11
C ASN A 320 10.29 -18.47 17.63
N ARG A 321 11.11 -17.52 18.12
CA ARG A 321 11.43 -17.36 19.55
C ARG A 321 10.44 -16.48 20.31
N VAL A 322 9.51 -15.81 19.63
CA VAL A 322 8.54 -14.92 20.29
C VAL A 322 7.62 -15.73 21.19
N GLU A 323 7.48 -15.32 22.42
CA GLU A 323 6.60 -15.94 23.41
C GLU A 323 5.30 -15.15 23.58
N SER A 324 4.21 -15.82 23.96
CA SER A 324 2.91 -15.22 24.26
C SER A 324 3.02 -14.08 25.28
N ARG A 325 3.86 -14.25 26.32
CA ARG A 325 4.10 -13.24 27.37
C ARG A 325 4.65 -11.92 26.84
N GLU A 326 5.43 -11.95 25.78
CA GLU A 326 5.97 -10.73 25.16
C GLU A 326 4.86 -9.95 24.46
N LEU A 327 3.97 -10.66 23.77
CA LEU A 327 2.80 -10.07 23.12
C LEU A 327 1.79 -9.52 24.14
N GLN A 328 1.57 -10.20 25.26
CA GLN A 328 0.74 -9.70 26.36
C GLN A 328 1.24 -8.36 26.92
N LYS A 329 2.56 -8.18 27.02
CA LYS A 329 3.15 -6.91 27.45
C LYS A 329 2.85 -5.80 26.44
N LEU A 330 2.90 -6.08 25.14
CA LEU A 330 2.58 -5.11 24.12
C LEU A 330 1.09 -4.72 24.15
N VAL A 331 0.17 -5.68 24.29
CA VAL A 331 -1.27 -5.39 24.49
C VAL A 331 -1.48 -4.48 25.69
N SER A 332 -0.82 -4.78 26.81
CA SER A 332 -0.91 -3.96 28.02
C SER A 332 -0.41 -2.53 27.78
N GLN A 333 0.64 -2.35 27.01
CA GLN A 333 1.20 -1.04 26.68
C GLN A 333 0.31 -0.25 25.71
N TRP A 334 -0.20 -0.89 24.67
CA TRP A 334 -0.97 -0.24 23.62
C TRP A 334 -2.34 0.22 24.08
N PHE A 335 -3.01 -0.60 24.90
CA PHE A 335 -4.37 -0.35 25.35
C PHE A 335 -4.47 0.10 26.82
N ALA A 336 -3.38 0.61 27.39
CA ALA A 336 -3.33 1.05 28.77
C ALA A 336 -4.23 2.27 29.03
N GLY A 337 -5.46 2.01 29.46
CA GLY A 337 -6.42 3.02 29.91
C GLY A 337 -6.99 3.89 28.81
N TRP A 338 -6.90 3.48 27.56
CA TRP A 338 -7.56 4.12 26.42
C TRP A 338 -7.37 5.64 26.36
N LYS A 339 -6.11 6.06 26.39
CA LYS A 339 -5.75 7.46 26.49
C LYS A 339 -5.50 8.08 25.11
N LYS A 340 -5.89 9.33 24.95
CA LYS A 340 -5.60 10.12 23.74
C LYS A 340 -6.23 9.58 22.47
N ILE A 341 -7.42 8.96 22.56
CA ILE A 341 -8.12 8.36 21.43
C ILE A 341 -8.61 9.44 20.49
N ARG A 342 -8.49 9.17 19.19
CA ARG A 342 -9.14 9.92 18.12
C ARG A 342 -10.17 8.99 17.48
N ALA A 343 -11.43 9.41 17.45
CA ALA A 343 -12.53 8.60 16.94
C ALA A 343 -13.12 9.22 15.69
N ALA A 344 -13.28 8.42 14.64
CA ALA A 344 -14.01 8.79 13.45
C ALA A 344 -15.27 7.93 13.33
N TYR A 345 -16.42 8.55 13.30
CA TYR A 345 -17.70 7.88 13.19
C TYR A 345 -18.38 8.23 11.88
N HIS A 346 -18.37 7.30 10.94
CA HIS A 346 -19.06 7.38 9.66
C HIS A 346 -20.37 6.61 9.77
N TYR A 347 -21.51 7.29 9.65
CA TYR A 347 -22.82 6.70 9.94
C TYR A 347 -23.93 7.20 9.04
N ASN A 348 -24.92 6.30 8.82
CA ASN A 348 -26.16 6.65 8.15
C ASN A 348 -27.21 7.07 9.18
N PRO A 349 -27.63 8.35 9.19
CA PRO A 349 -28.57 8.87 10.19
C PRO A 349 -29.98 8.25 10.10
N GLY A 350 -30.33 7.60 8.99
CA GLY A 350 -31.56 6.83 8.86
C GLY A 350 -31.54 5.45 9.54
N ARG A 351 -30.35 4.99 9.98
CA ARG A 351 -30.15 3.64 10.56
C ARG A 351 -29.49 3.66 11.93
N ALA A 352 -28.67 4.65 12.21
CA ALA A 352 -27.90 4.74 13.43
C ALA A 352 -28.00 6.14 14.03
N ALA A 353 -28.08 6.20 15.36
CA ALA A 353 -27.97 7.45 16.09
C ALA A 353 -26.51 7.94 16.10
N GLU A 354 -26.37 9.22 16.36
CA GLU A 354 -25.07 9.87 16.53
C GLU A 354 -24.42 9.41 17.85
N LEU A 355 -23.18 8.92 17.77
CA LEU A 355 -22.40 8.57 18.95
C LEU A 355 -21.69 9.79 19.52
N SER A 356 -21.79 9.98 20.84
CA SER A 356 -21.01 10.97 21.56
C SER A 356 -19.66 10.40 22.02
N GLU A 357 -18.74 11.28 22.40
CA GLU A 357 -17.47 10.87 23.05
C GLU A 357 -17.72 10.10 24.34
N GLU A 358 -18.77 10.45 25.08
CA GLU A 358 -19.18 9.76 26.31
C GLU A 358 -19.68 8.34 26.02
N ASP A 359 -20.49 8.15 24.98
CA ASP A 359 -20.93 6.79 24.55
C ASP A 359 -19.76 5.88 24.26
N ILE A 360 -18.73 6.39 23.55
CA ILE A 360 -17.52 5.64 23.24
C ILE A 360 -16.75 5.31 24.54
N LEU A 361 -16.56 6.29 25.41
CA LEU A 361 -15.86 6.07 26.68
C LEU A 361 -16.59 5.09 27.61
N VAL A 362 -17.92 5.13 27.63
CA VAL A 362 -18.74 4.16 28.36
C VAL A 362 -18.52 2.74 27.82
N ALA A 363 -18.61 2.55 26.50
CA ALA A 363 -18.40 1.25 25.87
C ALA A 363 -16.99 0.68 26.14
N LEU A 364 -15.96 1.51 26.10
CA LEU A 364 -14.58 1.14 26.45
C LEU A 364 -14.46 0.73 27.92
N LYS A 365 -15.05 1.49 28.85
CA LYS A 365 -15.03 1.19 30.29
C LYS A 365 -15.80 -0.09 30.63
N GLU A 366 -16.93 -0.31 29.98
CA GLU A 366 -17.72 -1.53 30.16
C GLU A 366 -16.95 -2.76 29.70
N GLY A 367 -16.26 -2.69 28.55
CA GLY A 367 -15.40 -3.78 28.06
C GLY A 367 -14.26 -4.12 29.04
N GLU A 368 -13.66 -3.11 29.67
CA GLU A 368 -12.62 -3.32 30.69
C GLU A 368 -13.20 -3.88 32.01
N LYS A 369 -14.40 -3.46 32.40
CA LYS A 369 -15.04 -3.85 33.66
C LYS A 369 -15.64 -5.25 33.59
N ASN A 370 -16.30 -5.59 32.49
CA ASN A 370 -17.03 -6.82 32.33
C ASN A 370 -16.08 -8.04 32.41
N PRO A 371 -16.51 -9.17 32.99
CA PRO A 371 -15.77 -10.41 32.88
C PRO A 371 -15.68 -10.80 31.39
N TYR A 372 -14.50 -11.23 30.97
CA TYR A 372 -14.35 -11.74 29.61
C TYR A 372 -14.93 -13.16 29.50
N LYS A 373 -15.43 -13.52 28.32
CA LYS A 373 -15.80 -14.89 28.00
C LYS A 373 -14.55 -15.72 27.84
N GLU A 374 -14.52 -16.92 28.39
CA GLU A 374 -13.46 -17.86 28.11
C GLU A 374 -13.41 -18.13 26.60
N TYR A 375 -12.22 -18.05 26.06
CA TYR A 375 -11.94 -18.37 24.67
C TYR A 375 -11.20 -19.71 24.64
N GLU A 376 -11.82 -20.70 24.03
CA GLU A 376 -11.15 -21.95 23.70
C GLU A 376 -10.62 -21.83 22.26
N TYR A 377 -9.31 -21.94 22.11
CA TYR A 377 -8.72 -22.09 20.80
C TYR A 377 -9.09 -23.47 20.27
N VAL A 378 -10.09 -23.53 19.44
CA VAL A 378 -10.28 -24.69 18.59
C VAL A 378 -9.25 -24.54 17.48
N ALA A 379 -8.14 -25.31 17.58
CA ALA A 379 -7.34 -25.55 16.40
C ALA A 379 -8.36 -26.03 15.36
N LYS A 380 -8.77 -25.13 14.45
CA LYS A 380 -9.24 -25.67 13.19
C LYS A 380 -8.08 -26.53 12.79
N GLU A 381 -8.20 -27.87 12.99
CA GLU A 381 -7.39 -28.78 12.19
C GLU A 381 -7.32 -28.03 10.87
N ARG A 382 -6.10 -27.78 10.36
CA ARG A 382 -6.03 -27.50 8.95
C ARG A 382 -7.05 -28.50 8.45
N GLU A 383 -8.30 -28.08 8.17
CA GLU A 383 -9.01 -28.81 7.16
C GLU A 383 -7.90 -28.92 6.18
N GLU A 384 -7.26 -30.14 6.13
CA GLU A 384 -6.26 -30.39 5.11
C GLU A 384 -6.96 -29.73 3.97
N ARG A 385 -6.55 -28.45 3.68
CA ARG A 385 -7.31 -27.63 2.75
C ARG A 385 -7.31 -28.59 1.65
N GLU A 386 -8.48 -29.27 1.49
CA GLU A 386 -8.61 -30.39 0.58
C GLU A 386 -7.84 -29.87 -0.56
N GLN A 387 -6.65 -30.49 -0.80
CA GLN A 387 -5.73 -29.90 -1.78
C GLN A 387 -6.66 -29.71 -2.93
N VAL A 388 -7.08 -28.42 -3.14
CA VAL A 388 -8.18 -28.18 -4.08
C VAL A 388 -7.66 -28.91 -5.28
N GLU A 389 -8.27 -30.07 -5.55
CA GLU A 389 -7.73 -31.02 -6.50
C GLU A 389 -7.58 -30.19 -7.75
N ILE A 390 -6.33 -29.79 -8.07
CA ILE A 390 -6.09 -28.89 -9.19
C ILE A 390 -6.71 -29.64 -10.33
N PRO A 391 -7.84 -29.22 -10.87
CA PRO A 391 -8.57 -30.01 -11.81
C PRO A 391 -7.57 -30.33 -12.91
N ASP A 392 -7.36 -31.60 -13.22
CA ASP A 392 -6.45 -31.96 -14.28
C ASP A 392 -6.95 -31.29 -15.56
N PHE A 393 -6.53 -30.04 -15.77
CA PHE A 393 -6.82 -29.27 -16.98
C PHE A 393 -6.30 -29.99 -18.24
N LEU A 394 -5.46 -31.03 -18.06
CA LEU A 394 -4.98 -31.91 -19.11
C LEU A 394 -6.05 -32.87 -19.63
N THR A 395 -7.08 -33.17 -18.86
CA THR A 395 -8.09 -34.16 -19.28
C THR A 395 -8.98 -33.68 -20.41
N ARG A 396 -9.07 -32.32 -20.57
CA ARG A 396 -9.81 -31.76 -21.69
C ARG A 396 -9.00 -31.92 -22.97
N LYS A 397 -9.42 -32.81 -23.88
CA LYS A 397 -8.80 -32.94 -25.20
C LYS A 397 -9.02 -31.65 -25.95
N PHE A 398 -7.98 -30.83 -26.07
CA PHE A 398 -7.99 -29.72 -27.01
C PHE A 398 -8.10 -30.34 -28.42
N THR A 399 -9.16 -29.97 -29.14
CA THR A 399 -9.17 -30.21 -30.59
C THR A 399 -8.00 -29.42 -31.13
N GLN A 400 -6.97 -30.13 -31.64
CA GLN A 400 -5.87 -29.46 -32.32
C GLN A 400 -6.47 -28.70 -33.51
N ALA A 401 -6.80 -27.44 -33.32
CA ALA A 401 -6.96 -26.56 -34.44
C ALA A 401 -5.61 -26.53 -35.13
N HIS A 402 -5.57 -26.93 -36.41
CA HIS A 402 -4.37 -26.81 -37.21
C HIS A 402 -4.08 -25.34 -37.52
N LEU A 403 -3.75 -24.59 -36.47
CA LEU A 403 -3.31 -23.21 -36.59
C LEU A 403 -1.85 -23.26 -37.04
N SER A 404 -1.61 -22.82 -38.26
CA SER A 404 -0.25 -22.65 -38.75
C SER A 404 0.20 -21.22 -38.57
N VAL A 405 1.49 -21.05 -38.47
CA VAL A 405 2.13 -19.73 -38.43
C VAL A 405 2.06 -19.16 -39.85
N ALA A 406 1.42 -18.00 -40.00
CA ALA A 406 1.35 -17.31 -41.28
C ALA A 406 2.63 -16.50 -41.53
N SER A 407 3.17 -15.85 -40.49
CA SER A 407 4.44 -15.13 -40.57
C SER A 407 5.09 -14.99 -39.20
N GLU A 408 6.42 -14.89 -39.21
CA GLU A 408 7.24 -14.58 -38.03
C GLU A 408 8.18 -13.42 -38.37
N ARG A 409 8.38 -12.50 -37.44
CA ARG A 409 9.42 -11.49 -37.55
C ARG A 409 10.06 -11.22 -36.17
N LYS A 410 11.35 -10.95 -36.18
CA LYS A 410 12.06 -10.41 -35.02
C LYS A 410 12.09 -8.90 -35.12
N ILE A 411 11.76 -8.21 -34.01
CA ILE A 411 11.87 -6.75 -33.94
C ILE A 411 13.26 -6.46 -33.39
N GLU A 412 14.14 -5.97 -34.26
CA GLU A 412 15.51 -5.64 -33.88
C GLU A 412 15.55 -4.54 -32.83
N GLY A 413 16.50 -4.63 -31.93
CA GLY A 413 16.70 -3.68 -30.83
C GLY A 413 15.79 -3.88 -29.61
N LEU A 414 14.71 -4.68 -29.71
CA LEU A 414 13.80 -4.94 -28.59
C LEU A 414 13.84 -6.40 -28.08
N GLU A 415 14.57 -7.29 -28.80
CA GLU A 415 14.57 -8.75 -28.56
C GLU A 415 13.14 -9.34 -28.49
N VAL A 416 12.26 -8.84 -29.33
CA VAL A 416 10.85 -9.21 -29.41
C VAL A 416 10.62 -10.06 -30.66
N LYS A 417 9.90 -11.18 -30.53
CA LYS A 417 9.43 -12.02 -31.62
C LYS A 417 7.92 -11.82 -31.82
N GLU A 418 7.52 -11.42 -33.00
CA GLU A 418 6.11 -11.36 -33.40
C GLU A 418 5.77 -12.56 -34.27
N ILE A 419 4.69 -13.26 -33.92
CA ILE A 419 4.17 -14.44 -34.63
C ILE A 419 2.72 -14.12 -35.03
N CYS A 420 2.41 -14.17 -36.30
CA CYS A 420 1.05 -14.07 -36.81
C CYS A 420 0.53 -15.47 -37.15
N LEU A 421 -0.64 -15.81 -36.64
CA LEU A 421 -1.31 -17.07 -36.92
C LEU A 421 -2.25 -16.94 -38.10
N THR A 422 -2.57 -18.06 -38.76
CA THR A 422 -3.46 -18.09 -39.94
C THR A 422 -4.89 -17.66 -39.64
N ASN A 423 -5.32 -17.66 -38.37
CA ASN A 423 -6.61 -17.11 -37.93
C ASN A 423 -6.58 -15.59 -37.67
N GLY A 424 -5.44 -14.93 -37.92
CA GLY A 424 -5.27 -13.49 -37.69
C GLY A 424 -4.83 -13.10 -36.26
N ALA A 425 -4.70 -14.04 -35.34
CA ALA A 425 -4.17 -13.76 -34.01
C ALA A 425 -2.67 -13.40 -34.09
N ARG A 426 -2.25 -12.42 -33.30
CA ARG A 426 -0.86 -11.98 -33.19
C ARG A 426 -0.34 -12.30 -31.80
N ILE A 427 0.80 -12.95 -31.74
CA ILE A 427 1.50 -13.28 -30.50
C ILE A 427 2.80 -12.49 -30.46
N ILE A 428 3.01 -11.75 -29.41
CA ILE A 428 4.24 -10.97 -29.18
C ILE A 428 4.97 -11.62 -28.00
N LEU A 429 6.14 -12.14 -28.26
CA LEU A 429 6.99 -12.81 -27.24
C LEU A 429 8.20 -11.95 -26.94
N LYS A 430 8.41 -11.65 -25.67
CA LYS A 430 9.62 -11.02 -25.16
C LYS A 430 10.17 -11.88 -24.02
N CYS A 431 11.40 -12.38 -24.18
CA CYS A 431 12.12 -13.02 -23.10
C CYS A 431 12.98 -11.98 -22.41
N THR A 432 12.74 -11.76 -21.11
CA THR A 432 13.55 -10.88 -20.28
C THR A 432 14.65 -11.68 -19.58
N LYS A 433 15.80 -11.04 -19.36
CA LYS A 433 16.95 -11.65 -18.65
C LYS A 433 17.00 -11.20 -17.18
N ASP A 434 15.98 -10.51 -16.73
CA ASP A 434 15.97 -9.71 -15.49
C ASP A 434 15.79 -10.55 -14.21
N GLY A 435 15.95 -11.86 -14.31
CA GLY A 435 15.95 -12.76 -13.14
C GLY A 435 14.58 -13.05 -12.53
N GLU A 436 13.51 -12.45 -13.02
CA GLU A 436 12.15 -12.80 -12.63
C GLU A 436 11.78 -14.16 -13.20
N ARG A 437 11.59 -15.13 -12.32
CA ARG A 437 11.07 -16.46 -12.70
C ARG A 437 9.55 -16.43 -12.84
N GLN A 438 9.06 -15.47 -13.60
CA GLN A 438 7.63 -15.22 -13.78
C GLN A 438 7.28 -15.14 -15.27
N ILE A 439 6.11 -15.63 -15.63
CA ILE A 439 5.50 -15.40 -16.94
C ILE A 439 4.27 -14.51 -16.78
N THR A 440 4.15 -13.51 -17.65
CA THR A 440 2.96 -12.68 -17.77
C THR A 440 2.36 -12.87 -19.17
N LEU A 441 1.08 -13.20 -19.22
CA LEU A 441 0.27 -13.24 -20.43
C LEU A 441 -0.70 -12.09 -20.43
N THR A 442 -0.70 -11.28 -21.49
CA THR A 442 -1.70 -10.23 -21.70
C THR A 442 -2.35 -10.45 -23.06
N ALA A 443 -3.65 -10.52 -23.09
CA ALA A 443 -4.41 -10.53 -24.34
C ALA A 443 -5.34 -9.31 -24.38
N PHE A 444 -5.44 -8.70 -25.56
CA PHE A 444 -6.34 -7.60 -25.77
C PHE A 444 -6.92 -7.61 -27.19
N ALA A 445 -8.14 -7.11 -27.29
CA ALA A 445 -8.82 -6.90 -28.57
C ALA A 445 -9.29 -5.44 -28.64
N LYS A 446 -9.38 -4.91 -29.88
CA LYS A 446 -9.94 -3.58 -30.11
C LYS A 446 -11.45 -3.57 -29.83
N GLY A 447 -11.96 -2.44 -29.39
CA GLY A 447 -13.36 -2.25 -29.07
C GLY A 447 -13.58 -2.35 -27.55
N GLY A 448 -13.30 -1.28 -26.83
CA GLY A 448 -13.57 -1.13 -25.41
C GLY A 448 -14.90 -0.43 -25.14
N ALA A 449 -14.96 0.32 -24.06
CA ALA A 449 -16.16 1.03 -23.61
C ALA A 449 -16.74 1.99 -24.67
N SER A 450 -15.90 2.57 -25.53
CA SER A 450 -16.32 3.52 -26.57
C SER A 450 -17.23 2.94 -27.66
N VAL A 451 -17.30 1.62 -27.81
CA VAL A 451 -18.23 0.95 -28.74
C VAL A 451 -19.59 0.66 -28.13
N LEU A 452 -19.75 0.89 -26.83
CA LEU A 452 -21.03 0.68 -26.14
C LEU A 452 -21.91 1.93 -26.27
N PRO A 453 -23.23 1.72 -26.38
CA PRO A 453 -24.19 2.82 -26.25
C PRO A 453 -24.04 3.51 -24.88
N PRO A 454 -24.20 4.85 -24.80
CA PRO A 454 -24.01 5.61 -23.55
C PRO A 454 -24.82 5.07 -22.36
N GLU A 455 -26.02 4.58 -22.61
CA GLU A 455 -26.91 4.01 -21.59
C GLU A 455 -26.40 2.68 -21.00
N LYS A 456 -25.46 2.01 -21.66
CA LYS A 456 -24.84 0.77 -21.17
C LYS A 456 -23.49 1.01 -20.49
N TYR A 457 -22.91 2.21 -20.65
CA TYR A 457 -21.59 2.51 -20.11
C TYR A 457 -21.54 2.38 -18.59
N SER A 458 -22.54 2.90 -17.88
CA SER A 458 -22.62 2.81 -16.41
C SER A 458 -22.76 1.39 -15.86
N GLN A 459 -23.15 0.43 -16.71
CA GLN A 459 -23.27 -0.97 -16.29
C GLN A 459 -21.94 -1.73 -16.40
N LEU A 460 -20.96 -1.16 -17.07
CA LEU A 460 -19.72 -1.83 -17.41
C LEU A 460 -18.86 -2.14 -16.18
N GLU A 461 -18.76 -1.20 -15.26
CA GLU A 461 -17.99 -1.36 -14.02
C GLU A 461 -18.49 -2.56 -13.20
N GLY A 462 -19.80 -2.72 -13.10
CA GLY A 462 -20.40 -3.88 -12.47
C GLY A 462 -20.13 -5.20 -13.21
N VAL A 463 -20.10 -5.18 -14.55
CA VAL A 463 -19.84 -6.37 -15.37
C VAL A 463 -18.41 -6.87 -15.20
N VAL A 464 -17.41 -5.99 -15.21
CA VAL A 464 -16.01 -6.38 -14.99
C VAL A 464 -15.83 -7.01 -13.61
N GLY A 465 -16.31 -6.36 -12.55
CA GLY A 465 -16.28 -6.92 -11.20
C GLY A 465 -17.01 -8.26 -11.09
N TYR A 466 -18.16 -8.42 -11.75
CA TYR A 466 -18.87 -9.69 -11.78
C TYR A 466 -18.10 -10.80 -12.51
N MET A 467 -17.39 -10.48 -13.60
CA MET A 467 -16.52 -11.44 -14.31
C MET A 467 -15.32 -11.86 -13.46
N GLU A 468 -14.75 -10.94 -12.70
CA GLU A 468 -13.64 -11.24 -11.78
C GLU A 468 -14.09 -12.12 -10.61
N MET A 469 -15.28 -11.91 -10.09
CA MET A 469 -15.88 -12.69 -8.98
C MET A 469 -16.38 -14.08 -9.39
N GLY A 470 -16.25 -14.49 -10.65
CA GLY A 470 -16.62 -15.83 -11.11
C GLY A 470 -15.48 -16.82 -10.98
N GLY A 471 -15.76 -18.08 -10.70
CA GLY A 471 -14.83 -19.20 -10.81
C GLY A 471 -14.73 -19.75 -12.24
N ILE A 472 -14.47 -21.04 -12.36
CA ILE A 472 -14.50 -21.81 -13.62
C ILE A 472 -15.53 -22.94 -13.50
N GLU A 473 -15.92 -23.58 -14.61
CA GLU A 473 -17.01 -24.58 -14.64
C GLU A 473 -16.94 -25.65 -13.53
N LYS A 474 -15.72 -26.01 -13.13
CA LYS A 474 -15.47 -27.07 -12.13
C LYS A 474 -15.08 -26.54 -10.75
N MET A 475 -15.00 -25.25 -10.57
CA MET A 475 -14.62 -24.61 -9.32
C MET A 475 -15.42 -23.32 -9.14
N ASP A 476 -16.05 -23.15 -7.99
CA ASP A 476 -16.63 -21.87 -7.61
C ASP A 476 -15.54 -20.81 -7.35
N TYR A 477 -15.98 -19.58 -7.10
CA TYR A 477 -15.08 -18.46 -6.88
C TYR A 477 -14.09 -18.68 -5.74
N ASP A 478 -14.53 -19.25 -4.61
CA ASP A 478 -13.70 -19.42 -3.43
C ASP A 478 -12.61 -20.49 -3.66
N ALA A 479 -12.99 -21.64 -4.23
CA ALA A 479 -12.06 -22.70 -4.61
C ALA A 479 -11.07 -22.23 -5.70
N TYR A 480 -11.55 -21.44 -6.66
CA TYR A 480 -10.73 -20.86 -7.71
C TYR A 480 -9.67 -19.89 -7.15
N ASN A 481 -10.05 -18.98 -6.26
CA ASN A 481 -9.10 -18.05 -5.64
C ASN A 481 -8.10 -18.75 -4.72
N GLU A 482 -8.55 -19.79 -4.02
CA GLU A 482 -7.66 -20.61 -3.20
C GLU A 482 -6.61 -21.31 -4.08
N MET A 483 -7.02 -21.89 -5.20
CA MET A 483 -6.10 -22.48 -6.19
C MET A 483 -5.11 -21.44 -6.73
N LEU A 484 -5.59 -20.26 -7.15
CA LEU A 484 -4.71 -19.18 -7.62
C LEU A 484 -3.66 -18.83 -6.57
N SER A 485 -4.07 -18.72 -5.32
CA SER A 485 -3.18 -18.40 -4.19
C SER A 485 -2.14 -19.51 -3.96
N GLN A 486 -2.56 -20.78 -3.99
CA GLN A 486 -1.68 -21.94 -3.79
C GLN A 486 -0.63 -22.07 -4.90
N GLU A 487 -1.07 -21.83 -6.13
CA GLU A 487 -0.23 -21.93 -7.32
C GLU A 487 0.59 -20.65 -7.59
N SER A 488 0.39 -19.59 -6.79
CA SER A 488 1.00 -18.26 -7.00
C SER A 488 0.65 -17.68 -8.38
N MET A 489 -0.59 -17.89 -8.82
CA MET A 489 -1.13 -17.40 -10.07
C MET A 489 -2.05 -16.19 -9.84
N ALA A 490 -2.23 -15.38 -10.87
CA ALA A 490 -3.20 -14.29 -10.89
C ALA A 490 -3.90 -14.22 -12.25
N PHE A 491 -5.14 -13.77 -12.23
CA PHE A 491 -5.92 -13.50 -13.43
C PHE A 491 -6.79 -12.26 -13.18
N SER A 492 -6.78 -11.32 -14.11
CA SER A 492 -7.62 -10.12 -14.07
C SER A 492 -8.19 -9.80 -15.45
N VAL A 493 -9.36 -9.19 -15.46
CA VAL A 493 -10.04 -8.70 -16.67
C VAL A 493 -9.87 -7.20 -16.77
N THR A 494 -9.62 -6.70 -17.96
CA THR A 494 -9.49 -5.27 -18.21
C THR A 494 -10.45 -4.82 -19.30
N PHE A 495 -11.10 -3.69 -19.05
CA PHE A 495 -12.00 -3.08 -20.02
C PHE A 495 -11.74 -1.57 -20.07
N GLU A 496 -11.06 -1.15 -21.13
CA GLU A 496 -10.61 0.22 -21.34
C GLU A 496 -11.50 0.95 -22.38
N PRO A 497 -11.37 2.25 -22.57
CA PRO A 497 -12.17 2.96 -23.55
C PRO A 497 -12.10 2.39 -24.97
N TYR A 498 -10.92 1.95 -25.42
CA TYR A 498 -10.70 1.53 -26.81
C TYR A 498 -10.33 0.06 -26.99
N TRP A 499 -10.13 -0.67 -25.91
CA TRP A 499 -9.77 -2.08 -25.93
C TRP A 499 -10.29 -2.81 -24.68
N HIS A 500 -10.38 -4.11 -24.79
CA HIS A 500 -10.70 -4.99 -23.68
C HIS A 500 -9.80 -6.22 -23.72
N GLY A 501 -9.64 -6.88 -22.58
CA GLY A 501 -8.77 -8.02 -22.49
C GLY A 501 -8.63 -8.59 -21.11
N TRP A 502 -7.56 -9.32 -20.92
CA TRP A 502 -7.19 -9.91 -19.63
C TRP A 502 -5.67 -9.97 -19.47
N MET A 503 -5.26 -10.07 -18.23
CA MET A 503 -3.87 -10.33 -17.83
C MET A 503 -3.83 -11.52 -16.89
N ALA A 504 -2.84 -12.38 -17.07
CA ALA A 504 -2.60 -13.53 -16.23
C ALA A 504 -1.10 -13.67 -15.92
N MET A 505 -0.78 -14.13 -14.73
CA MET A 505 0.59 -14.22 -14.23
C MET A 505 0.77 -15.55 -13.48
N ALA A 506 1.96 -16.14 -13.61
CA ALA A 506 2.36 -17.34 -12.88
C ALA A 506 3.89 -17.44 -12.75
N PRO A 507 4.43 -18.29 -11.86
CA PRO A 507 5.81 -18.73 -11.93
C PRO A 507 6.15 -19.29 -13.33
N ALA A 508 7.37 -19.05 -13.81
CA ALA A 508 7.76 -19.40 -15.19
C ALA A 508 7.71 -20.92 -15.49
N ASP A 509 7.88 -21.76 -14.47
CA ASP A 509 7.76 -23.22 -14.55
C ASP A 509 6.30 -23.70 -14.69
N LYS A 510 5.32 -22.81 -14.48
CA LYS A 510 3.87 -23.07 -14.59
C LYS A 510 3.23 -22.44 -15.84
N ALA A 511 4.01 -22.18 -16.87
CA ALA A 511 3.52 -21.53 -18.08
C ALA A 511 2.39 -22.30 -18.78
N THR A 512 2.45 -23.63 -18.77
CA THR A 512 1.44 -24.49 -19.39
C THR A 512 0.12 -24.43 -18.60
N GLU A 513 0.20 -24.52 -17.29
CA GLU A 513 -0.93 -24.43 -16.37
C GLU A 513 -1.61 -23.06 -16.49
N LEU A 514 -0.81 -21.99 -16.59
CA LEU A 514 -1.33 -20.64 -16.80
C LEU A 514 -2.12 -20.52 -18.12
N CYS A 515 -1.60 -21.05 -19.22
CA CYS A 515 -2.32 -21.04 -20.49
C CYS A 515 -3.65 -21.80 -20.40
N ARG A 516 -3.68 -22.89 -19.67
CA ARG A 516 -4.89 -23.70 -19.45
C ARG A 516 -5.89 -22.98 -18.58
N LEU A 517 -5.44 -22.37 -17.48
CA LEU A 517 -6.26 -21.56 -16.61
C LEU A 517 -6.98 -20.46 -17.39
N VAL A 518 -6.22 -19.73 -18.22
CA VAL A 518 -6.78 -18.69 -19.09
C VAL A 518 -7.83 -19.27 -20.03
N TYR A 519 -7.55 -20.41 -20.64
CA TYR A 519 -8.49 -21.09 -21.53
C TYR A 519 -9.78 -21.46 -20.79
N GLU A 520 -9.68 -22.10 -19.61
CA GLU A 520 -10.84 -22.46 -18.79
C GLU A 520 -11.65 -21.22 -18.37
N LYS A 521 -10.97 -20.17 -17.91
CA LYS A 521 -11.63 -18.93 -17.48
C LYS A 521 -12.36 -18.22 -18.63
N CYS A 522 -11.81 -18.22 -19.83
CA CYS A 522 -12.42 -17.57 -21.00
C CYS A 522 -13.55 -18.37 -21.64
N PHE A 523 -13.42 -19.69 -21.69
CA PHE A 523 -14.36 -20.54 -22.47
C PHE A 523 -15.29 -21.38 -21.61
N TYR A 524 -14.95 -21.58 -20.34
CA TYR A 524 -15.70 -22.38 -19.38
C TYR A 524 -15.81 -21.68 -18.02
N PRO A 525 -16.34 -20.44 -17.99
CA PRO A 525 -16.55 -19.76 -16.72
C PRO A 525 -17.61 -20.48 -15.89
N GLU A 526 -17.57 -20.24 -14.58
CA GLU A 526 -18.62 -20.70 -13.66
C GLU A 526 -19.99 -20.23 -14.15
N LYS A 527 -20.95 -21.15 -14.21
CA LYS A 527 -22.35 -20.82 -14.51
C LYS A 527 -23.07 -20.49 -13.21
N ARG A 528 -23.37 -19.23 -13.03
CA ARG A 528 -24.17 -18.72 -11.91
C ARG A 528 -25.58 -18.38 -12.34
#